data_6fe7f2da93f9b4170c6cd15030f3d9da
#
_entry.id   6fe7f2da93f9b4170c6cd15030f3d9da
#
_cell.length_a   1.000
_cell.length_b   1.000
_cell.length_c   1.000
_cell.angle_alpha   90.00
_cell.angle_beta   90.00
_cell.angle_gamma   90.00
#
_symmetry.space_group_name_H-M   'P 1'
#
loop_
_entity.id
_entity.type
_entity.pdbx_description
1 polymer ?
#
loop_
_entity_poly.entity_id
_entity_poly.type
_entity_poly.pdbx_seq_one_letter_code
_entity_poly.pdbx_strand_id
1 'polypeptide(L)'
;MAMISGGNGIAGNGQGGRPFPALVLALALVAALSVPASAQMFSDRPPPVPPAAVPDVQTGPAMNLAPPSGTGTIPTVPPPLNQPTIVPPSIATVPPAAAPPPAAAAPTQGVLSLTARYGKDLPVINGGLVWRVFADKPDDTGTFKLIREERGATPNIVLPPGNYVVHVALGLVSAVRAVSLKAETDRVAFVLPAGGLRIEGRVGSSKIPPNQISFALYKGSQFEGGAERSPLLPSVPATDVALLPEGTYYIISNYGDANSVVRSDIRVQAGKLTDVTVSHRAAVITLKLVSDRGGEALANTAWSVITPGGDVIKESIGAFPRVVLSEGEYRAIAKNEGKVFERPFNVVNGVDGEVEVIAR
;
A
#
# COMPACT_ATOMS: atom_id res chain seq x y z
N MET A 1 -17.78 11.50 73.02
CA MET A 1 -19.04 12.03 73.57
C MET A 1 -20.14 11.70 72.59
N ALA A 2 -20.89 10.70 72.97
CA ALA A 2 -22.33 10.46 72.85
C ALA A 2 -22.82 10.20 71.42
N MET A 3 -23.12 8.96 70.99
CA MET A 3 -24.40 8.20 71.32
C MET A 3 -25.60 8.94 70.74
N ILE A 4 -26.50 8.40 69.95
CA ILE A 4 -27.51 7.30 70.17
C ILE A 4 -28.28 7.20 68.82
N SER A 5 -28.51 6.10 68.19
CA SER A 5 -29.50 5.01 68.45
C SER A 5 -30.86 5.23 67.84
N GLY A 6 -31.35 4.19 67.24
CA GLY A 6 -32.72 3.73 67.17
C GLY A 6 -33.45 3.96 65.86
N GLY A 7 -34.17 3.08 65.28
CA GLY A 7 -34.68 1.77 65.64
C GLY A 7 -35.76 1.38 64.66
N ASN A 8 -35.82 0.11 64.43
CA ASN A 8 -37.01 -0.77 64.34
C ASN A 8 -38.26 -0.42 63.57
N GLY A 9 -38.76 -1.44 62.88
CA GLY A 9 -40.16 -1.71 62.67
C GLY A 9 -40.44 -2.47 61.39
N ILE A 10 -40.35 -3.80 61.39
CA ILE A 10 -41.41 -4.81 61.49
C ILE A 10 -42.27 -4.97 60.20
N ALA A 11 -42.04 -6.10 59.53
CA ALA A 11 -42.96 -7.21 59.21
C ALA A 11 -44.16 -6.98 58.28
N GLY A 12 -44.28 -7.86 57.34
CA GLY A 12 -45.45 -8.08 56.52
C GLY A 12 -45.35 -9.26 55.60
N ASN A 13 -45.72 -10.42 56.10
CA ASN A 13 -45.95 -11.70 55.46
C ASN A 13 -46.82 -11.60 54.21
N GLY A 14 -46.63 -12.48 53.25
CA GLY A 14 -47.57 -12.76 52.18
C GLY A 14 -47.10 -13.91 51.31
N GLN A 15 -47.46 -15.12 51.76
CA GLN A 15 -47.33 -16.37 51.00
C GLN A 15 -48.18 -16.34 49.73
N GLY A 16 -47.82 -17.11 48.75
CA GLY A 16 -48.77 -17.53 47.72
C GLY A 16 -48.12 -18.07 46.44
N GLY A 17 -47.89 -19.36 46.38
CA GLY A 17 -48.48 -20.19 45.32
C GLY A 17 -47.59 -20.38 44.07
N ARG A 18 -46.85 -21.48 44.00
CA ARG A 18 -46.57 -22.19 42.74
C ARG A 18 -47.91 -22.72 42.16
N PRO A 19 -48.01 -22.88 40.80
CA PRO A 19 -47.58 -24.15 40.23
C PRO A 19 -46.95 -24.02 38.81
N PHE A 20 -46.11 -24.97 38.53
CA PHE A 20 -45.84 -25.40 37.16
C PHE A 20 -47.14 -26.00 36.54
N PRO A 21 -47.30 -25.86 35.21
CA PRO A 21 -47.43 -27.09 34.45
C PRO A 21 -46.77 -27.12 33.07
N ALA A 22 -46.37 -28.35 32.80
CA ALA A 22 -46.52 -29.08 31.55
C ALA A 22 -45.76 -28.64 30.30
N LEU A 23 -44.75 -29.37 30.09
CA LEU A 23 -44.28 -30.05 28.89
C LEU A 23 -45.30 -30.07 27.74
N VAL A 24 -44.97 -29.35 26.64
CA VAL A 24 -45.51 -29.64 25.32
C VAL A 24 -44.35 -29.96 24.40
N LEU A 25 -44.25 -31.26 24.13
CA LEU A 25 -43.36 -31.88 23.15
C LEU A 25 -43.91 -31.55 21.75
N ALA A 26 -43.31 -30.60 21.04
CA ALA A 26 -43.53 -30.41 19.61
C ALA A 26 -42.41 -31.08 18.83
N LEU A 27 -42.73 -32.27 18.33
CA LEU A 27 -41.91 -33.05 17.41
C LEU A 27 -41.96 -32.37 16.05
N ALA A 28 -40.97 -31.53 15.71
CA ALA A 28 -40.78 -31.04 14.36
C ALA A 28 -39.82 -31.96 13.61
N LEU A 29 -40.42 -32.70 12.69
CA LEU A 29 -39.78 -33.57 11.72
C LEU A 29 -38.93 -32.69 10.76
N VAL A 30 -37.65 -32.58 11.00
CA VAL A 30 -36.70 -31.97 10.03
C VAL A 30 -36.32 -33.04 9.02
N ALA A 31 -36.91 -32.95 7.83
CA ALA A 31 -36.48 -33.71 6.69
C ALA A 31 -35.04 -33.27 6.30
N ALA A 32 -34.09 -34.17 6.51
CA ALA A 32 -32.74 -34.01 6.03
C ALA A 32 -32.73 -34.07 4.50
N LEU A 33 -32.68 -32.91 3.87
CA LEU A 33 -32.28 -32.80 2.46
C LEU A 33 -30.76 -33.01 2.38
N SER A 34 -30.36 -34.24 2.11
CA SER A 34 -29.03 -34.61 1.71
C SER A 34 -28.74 -33.99 0.34
N VAL A 35 -28.01 -32.88 0.31
CA VAL A 35 -27.44 -32.35 -0.90
C VAL A 35 -26.21 -33.22 -1.22
N PRO A 36 -26.13 -33.86 -2.40
CA PRO A 36 -24.92 -34.57 -2.78
C PRO A 36 -23.80 -33.57 -2.94
N ALA A 37 -22.71 -33.76 -2.21
CA ALA A 37 -21.45 -33.08 -2.44
C ALA A 37 -20.97 -33.46 -3.85
N SER A 38 -21.14 -32.52 -4.78
CA SER A 38 -20.50 -32.62 -6.09
C SER A 38 -19.00 -32.58 -5.87
N ALA A 39 -18.34 -33.72 -5.95
CA ALA A 39 -16.89 -33.80 -6.08
C ALA A 39 -16.51 -32.98 -7.32
N GLN A 40 -15.88 -31.86 -7.13
CA GLN A 40 -15.25 -31.12 -8.20
C GLN A 40 -14.12 -32.00 -8.71
N MET A 41 -14.35 -32.60 -9.87
CA MET A 41 -13.31 -33.22 -10.65
C MET A 41 -12.18 -32.23 -10.85
N PHE A 42 -10.98 -32.70 -10.59
CA PHE A 42 -9.74 -32.03 -11.00
C PHE A 42 -9.91 -31.62 -12.47
N SER A 43 -9.89 -30.33 -12.73
CA SER A 43 -9.82 -29.85 -14.09
C SER A 43 -8.46 -30.28 -14.64
N ASP A 44 -8.45 -31.13 -15.63
CA ASP A 44 -7.30 -31.41 -16.50
C ASP A 44 -6.93 -30.14 -17.27
N ARG A 45 -6.41 -29.18 -16.55
CA ARG A 45 -5.77 -28.02 -17.16
C ARG A 45 -4.31 -28.40 -17.32
N PRO A 46 -3.81 -28.53 -18.56
CA PRO A 46 -2.39 -28.77 -18.75
C PRO A 46 -1.59 -27.65 -18.06
N PRO A 47 -0.42 -27.99 -17.49
CA PRO A 47 0.43 -26.99 -16.86
C PRO A 47 0.72 -25.86 -17.85
N PRO A 48 0.83 -24.58 -17.40
CA PRO A 48 1.13 -23.47 -18.27
C PRO A 48 2.46 -23.75 -18.98
N VAL A 49 2.41 -23.75 -20.31
CA VAL A 49 3.60 -23.87 -21.15
C VAL A 49 4.49 -22.67 -20.82
N PRO A 50 5.79 -22.86 -20.50
CA PRO A 50 6.70 -21.74 -20.31
C PRO A 50 6.71 -20.88 -21.57
N PRO A 51 6.77 -19.53 -21.44
CA PRO A 51 6.79 -18.66 -22.59
C PRO A 51 7.96 -19.05 -23.51
N ALA A 52 7.65 -19.15 -24.81
CA ALA A 52 8.64 -19.42 -25.83
C ALA A 52 9.79 -18.41 -25.67
N ALA A 53 11.04 -18.91 -25.81
CA ALA A 53 12.24 -18.11 -25.69
C ALA A 53 12.08 -16.78 -26.43
N VAL A 54 12.38 -15.67 -25.74
CA VAL A 54 12.44 -14.34 -26.33
C VAL A 54 13.46 -14.41 -27.47
N PRO A 55 13.12 -13.96 -28.69
CA PRO A 55 14.11 -13.90 -29.77
C PRO A 55 15.29 -13.03 -29.34
N ASP A 56 16.49 -13.54 -29.52
CA ASP A 56 17.72 -12.79 -29.31
C ASP A 56 17.64 -11.47 -30.10
N VAL A 57 17.71 -10.35 -29.39
CA VAL A 57 17.89 -9.03 -29.99
C VAL A 57 19.26 -9.05 -30.67
N GLN A 58 19.25 -9.16 -32.00
CA GLN A 58 20.47 -8.94 -32.79
C GLN A 58 20.99 -7.54 -32.47
N THR A 59 22.08 -7.49 -31.76
CA THR A 59 22.90 -6.28 -31.59
C THR A 59 23.43 -5.89 -32.96
N GLY A 60 22.72 -4.94 -33.59
CA GLY A 60 23.26 -4.24 -34.75
C GLY A 60 24.53 -3.47 -34.37
N PRO A 61 25.45 -3.24 -35.35
CA PRO A 61 26.71 -2.60 -35.06
C PRO A 61 26.50 -1.21 -34.46
N ALA A 62 27.29 -0.92 -33.42
CA ALA A 62 27.29 0.36 -32.72
C ALA A 62 27.50 1.51 -33.68
N MET A 63 26.54 2.40 -33.81
CA MET A 63 26.73 3.69 -34.50
C MET A 63 27.69 4.56 -33.70
N ASN A 64 28.84 4.82 -34.33
CA ASN A 64 29.89 5.71 -33.82
C ASN A 64 29.41 7.16 -34.01
N LEU A 65 28.99 7.82 -32.94
CA LEU A 65 28.68 9.25 -32.94
C LEU A 65 29.97 10.05 -32.76
N ALA A 66 30.74 10.19 -33.86
CA ALA A 66 31.76 11.20 -33.95
C ALA A 66 31.21 12.48 -34.57
N PRO A 67 31.49 13.68 -34.06
CA PRO A 67 31.03 14.92 -34.66
C PRO A 67 31.76 15.17 -36.00
N PRO A 68 31.05 15.64 -37.04
CA PRO A 68 31.68 15.95 -38.32
C PRO A 68 32.52 17.22 -38.21
N SER A 69 33.85 17.08 -38.34
CA SER A 69 34.75 18.20 -38.64
C SER A 69 34.60 18.51 -40.10
N GLY A 70 33.81 19.49 -40.44
CA GLY A 70 33.64 20.02 -41.79
C GLY A 70 34.08 21.47 -41.86
N THR A 71 35.32 21.68 -42.31
CA THR A 71 35.80 22.94 -42.88
C THR A 71 35.07 23.19 -44.19
N GLY A 72 34.04 24.01 -44.18
CA GLY A 72 33.31 24.42 -45.37
C GLY A 72 33.64 25.84 -45.72
N THR A 73 34.28 25.98 -46.84
CA THR A 73 34.62 27.18 -47.62
C THR A 73 33.45 28.10 -47.90
N ILE A 74 33.66 29.40 -47.72
CA ILE A 74 32.74 30.49 -48.00
C ILE A 74 32.60 30.63 -49.53
N PRO A 75 31.40 30.63 -50.14
CA PRO A 75 31.21 30.98 -51.50
C PRO A 75 31.12 32.50 -51.68
N THR A 76 31.90 33.00 -52.60
CA THR A 76 32.01 34.37 -53.11
C THR A 76 30.71 34.85 -53.69
N VAL A 77 30.37 36.12 -53.41
CA VAL A 77 29.22 36.86 -53.95
C VAL A 77 29.45 37.18 -55.44
N PRO A 78 28.55 36.92 -56.35
CA PRO A 78 28.58 37.44 -57.73
C PRO A 78 28.04 38.89 -57.85
N PRO A 79 28.50 39.68 -58.83
CA PRO A 79 28.19 41.10 -58.93
C PRO A 79 26.81 41.38 -59.46
N PRO A 80 26.29 42.62 -59.29
CA PRO A 80 24.93 42.99 -59.62
C PRO A 80 24.73 43.23 -61.12
N LEU A 81 23.68 42.64 -61.70
CA LEU A 81 23.25 42.88 -63.07
C LEU A 81 21.98 43.70 -63.08
N ASN A 82 22.10 44.83 -63.74
CA ASN A 82 21.11 45.65 -64.48
C ASN A 82 19.69 45.83 -63.89
N GLN A 83 19.40 47.09 -63.57
CA GLN A 83 18.08 47.62 -63.37
C GLN A 83 17.33 47.74 -64.72
N PRO A 84 16.09 47.28 -64.83
CA PRO A 84 15.22 47.67 -65.93
C PRO A 84 14.45 48.97 -65.58
N THR A 85 14.41 49.83 -66.55
CA THR A 85 13.73 51.13 -66.60
C THR A 85 12.23 51.03 -66.23
N ILE A 86 11.81 51.88 -65.32
CA ILE A 86 10.44 51.99 -64.82
C ILE A 86 9.63 52.77 -65.87
N VAL A 87 8.63 52.12 -66.47
CA VAL A 87 7.55 52.80 -67.25
C VAL A 87 6.34 52.92 -66.27
N PRO A 88 5.79 54.11 -66.02
CA PRO A 88 4.67 54.25 -65.09
C PRO A 88 3.42 53.65 -65.67
N PRO A 89 2.72 52.71 -65.02
CA PRO A 89 1.42 52.24 -65.44
C PRO A 89 0.34 53.22 -65.04
N SER A 90 -0.60 53.39 -65.95
CA SER A 90 -1.81 54.17 -65.79
C SER A 90 -2.64 53.74 -64.56
N ILE A 91 -3.14 54.75 -63.88
CA ILE A 91 -3.99 54.58 -62.68
C ILE A 91 -5.37 54.03 -63.17
N ALA A 92 -5.56 52.70 -62.97
CA ALA A 92 -6.86 52.10 -62.99
C ALA A 92 -7.48 52.25 -61.57
N THR A 93 -8.61 52.98 -61.56
CA THR A 93 -9.41 53.15 -60.33
C THR A 93 -9.94 51.82 -59.87
N VAL A 94 -9.32 51.26 -58.78
CA VAL A 94 -9.79 50.06 -58.13
C VAL A 94 -10.97 50.43 -57.22
N PRO A 95 -12.10 49.71 -57.24
CA PRO A 95 -13.21 49.90 -56.28
C PRO A 95 -12.74 49.67 -54.89
N PRO A 96 -13.27 50.35 -53.87
CA PRO A 96 -12.84 50.17 -52.50
C PRO A 96 -13.05 48.70 -52.08
N ALA A 97 -11.95 48.01 -51.77
CA ALA A 97 -12.00 46.67 -51.24
C ALA A 97 -12.83 46.65 -49.92
N ALA A 98 -13.84 45.82 -49.89
CA ALA A 98 -14.60 45.58 -48.67
C ALA A 98 -13.63 45.27 -47.52
N ALA A 99 -13.81 45.96 -46.39
CA ALA A 99 -13.01 45.71 -45.20
C ALA A 99 -13.07 44.23 -44.83
N PRO A 100 -11.94 43.60 -44.51
CA PRO A 100 -11.94 42.20 -44.07
C PRO A 100 -12.84 42.06 -42.83
N PRO A 101 -13.62 40.98 -42.73
CA PRO A 101 -14.43 40.73 -41.52
C PRO A 101 -13.54 40.77 -40.31
N PRO A 102 -14.01 41.31 -39.17
CA PRO A 102 -13.22 41.39 -37.96
C PRO A 102 -12.71 39.97 -37.62
N ALA A 103 -11.38 39.82 -37.54
CA ALA A 103 -10.76 38.57 -37.13
C ALA A 103 -11.42 38.16 -35.80
N ALA A 104 -12.05 36.98 -35.79
CA ALA A 104 -12.57 36.43 -34.56
C ALA A 104 -11.46 36.44 -33.53
N ALA A 105 -11.64 37.19 -32.44
CA ALA A 105 -10.69 37.29 -31.38
C ALA A 105 -10.29 35.87 -30.95
N ALA A 106 -9.02 35.54 -31.06
CA ALA A 106 -8.50 34.23 -30.58
C ALA A 106 -9.00 34.02 -29.15
N PRO A 107 -9.53 32.84 -28.81
CA PRO A 107 -10.02 32.61 -27.47
C PRO A 107 -8.89 32.90 -26.48
N THR A 108 -9.11 33.87 -25.60
CA THR A 108 -8.17 34.23 -24.54
C THR A 108 -7.96 33.00 -23.66
N GLN A 109 -6.74 32.49 -23.62
CA GLN A 109 -6.39 31.34 -22.77
C GLN A 109 -5.90 31.86 -21.42
N GLY A 110 -6.33 31.24 -20.34
CA GLY A 110 -5.79 31.45 -19.01
C GLY A 110 -4.70 30.42 -18.69
N VAL A 111 -3.80 30.78 -17.79
CA VAL A 111 -2.77 29.88 -17.26
C VAL A 111 -3.06 29.56 -15.80
N LEU A 112 -3.28 28.31 -15.48
CA LEU A 112 -3.45 27.82 -14.13
C LEU A 112 -2.10 27.33 -13.59
N SER A 113 -1.50 28.10 -12.68
CA SER A 113 -0.24 27.76 -12.01
C SER A 113 -0.54 27.09 -10.66
N LEU A 114 -0.17 25.80 -10.52
CA LEU A 114 -0.52 25.00 -9.36
C LEU A 114 0.71 24.74 -8.48
N THR A 115 0.50 24.82 -7.18
CA THR A 115 1.52 24.47 -6.17
C THR A 115 0.88 23.69 -5.04
N ALA A 116 1.65 22.81 -4.38
CA ALA A 116 1.22 22.12 -3.18
C ALA A 116 2.25 22.23 -2.07
N ARG A 117 1.78 22.30 -0.83
CA ARG A 117 2.60 22.37 0.38
C ARG A 117 2.14 21.31 1.38
N TYR A 118 3.04 20.83 2.22
CA TYR A 118 2.70 19.91 3.32
C TYR A 118 1.81 20.56 4.39
N GLY A 119 1.82 21.90 4.50
CA GLY A 119 1.04 22.72 5.42
C GLY A 119 1.15 24.19 5.05
N LYS A 120 0.41 25.07 5.71
CA LYS A 120 0.42 26.53 5.43
C LYS A 120 1.84 27.11 5.52
N ASP A 121 2.58 26.72 6.57
CA ASP A 121 3.92 27.22 6.88
C ASP A 121 5.03 26.17 6.61
N LEU A 122 4.68 25.07 5.92
CA LEU A 122 5.59 24.02 5.60
C LEU A 122 6.11 24.15 4.15
N PRO A 123 7.22 23.46 3.81
CA PRO A 123 7.83 23.54 2.49
C PRO A 123 6.87 23.13 1.35
N VAL A 124 7.17 23.63 0.16
CA VAL A 124 6.53 23.20 -1.09
C VAL A 124 6.94 21.75 -1.37
N ILE A 125 6.01 21.00 -1.92
CA ILE A 125 6.23 19.61 -2.34
C ILE A 125 6.91 19.63 -3.72
N ASN A 126 8.13 19.12 -3.79
CA ASN A 126 8.99 19.22 -4.97
C ASN A 126 8.86 18.04 -5.94
N GLY A 127 7.95 17.09 -5.71
CA GLY A 127 7.76 15.96 -6.62
C GLY A 127 6.71 14.96 -6.17
N GLY A 128 6.44 13.97 -7.02
CA GLY A 128 5.47 12.91 -6.74
C GLY A 128 4.01 13.32 -6.85
N LEU A 129 3.72 14.57 -7.21
CA LEU A 129 2.37 15.09 -7.35
C LEU A 129 1.75 14.66 -8.68
N VAL A 130 0.49 14.26 -8.62
CA VAL A 130 -0.37 14.02 -9.79
C VAL A 130 -1.54 15.00 -9.71
N TRP A 131 -1.63 15.85 -10.73
CA TRP A 131 -2.66 16.86 -10.86
C TRP A 131 -3.68 16.42 -11.90
N ARG A 132 -4.96 16.54 -11.57
CA ARG A 132 -6.07 16.27 -12.49
C ARG A 132 -7.01 17.45 -12.49
N VAL A 133 -7.31 17.95 -13.67
CA VAL A 133 -8.28 19.02 -13.86
C VAL A 133 -9.52 18.43 -14.53
N PHE A 134 -10.66 18.64 -13.90
CA PHE A 134 -11.95 18.15 -14.37
C PHE A 134 -12.86 19.33 -14.73
N ALA A 135 -13.86 19.08 -15.57
CA ALA A 135 -14.97 20.01 -15.77
C ALA A 135 -15.69 20.27 -14.44
N ASP A 136 -16.25 21.47 -14.26
CA ASP A 136 -16.96 21.84 -13.03
C ASP A 136 -18.32 21.15 -12.88
N LYS A 137 -18.87 20.62 -13.96
CA LYS A 137 -20.14 19.90 -13.98
C LYS A 137 -19.93 18.45 -14.36
N PRO A 138 -20.60 17.52 -13.66
CA PRO A 138 -20.65 16.14 -14.09
C PRO A 138 -21.45 16.01 -15.39
N ASP A 139 -21.19 14.94 -16.13
CA ASP A 139 -22.01 14.53 -17.27
C ASP A 139 -23.33 13.89 -16.81
N ASP A 140 -24.16 13.45 -17.78
CA ASP A 140 -25.47 12.84 -17.52
C ASP A 140 -25.37 11.54 -16.68
N THR A 141 -24.17 10.96 -16.56
CA THR A 141 -23.89 9.77 -15.72
C THR A 141 -23.43 10.14 -14.30
N GLY A 142 -23.29 11.43 -14.01
CA GLY A 142 -22.76 11.92 -12.74
C GLY A 142 -21.22 11.93 -12.66
N THR A 143 -20.55 11.67 -13.79
CA THR A 143 -19.09 11.57 -13.83
C THR A 143 -18.47 12.91 -14.26
N PHE A 144 -17.42 13.36 -13.52
CA PHE A 144 -16.68 14.56 -13.90
C PHE A 144 -15.70 14.23 -15.04
N LYS A 145 -15.82 14.93 -16.16
CA LYS A 145 -14.95 14.75 -17.32
C LYS A 145 -13.54 15.23 -17.00
N LEU A 146 -12.54 14.33 -17.11
CA LEU A 146 -11.13 14.69 -17.03
C LEU A 146 -10.72 15.50 -18.25
N ILE A 147 -10.19 16.71 -18.03
CA ILE A 147 -9.73 17.63 -19.07
C ILE A 147 -8.22 17.50 -19.25
N ARG A 148 -7.47 17.47 -18.13
CA ARG A 148 -6.02 17.42 -18.15
C ARG A 148 -5.48 16.63 -16.97
N GLU A 149 -4.42 15.84 -17.19
CA GLU A 149 -3.59 15.25 -16.14
C GLU A 149 -2.15 15.71 -16.35
N GLU A 150 -1.51 16.19 -15.28
CA GLU A 150 -0.12 16.62 -15.27
C GLU A 150 0.62 16.04 -14.06
N ARG A 151 1.91 15.80 -14.23
CA ARG A 151 2.78 15.31 -13.17
C ARG A 151 3.92 16.30 -12.96
N GLY A 152 4.19 16.65 -11.74
CA GLY A 152 5.27 17.58 -11.41
C GLY A 152 4.93 18.45 -10.20
N ALA A 153 5.92 19.18 -9.71
CA ALA A 153 5.79 19.97 -8.50
C ALA A 153 4.91 21.21 -8.70
N THR A 154 5.07 21.91 -9.85
CA THR A 154 4.42 23.19 -10.11
C THR A 154 4.04 23.30 -11.58
N PRO A 155 3.02 22.54 -12.05
CA PRO A 155 2.61 22.61 -13.44
C PRO A 155 1.92 23.95 -13.76
N ASN A 156 2.12 24.42 -14.99
CA ASN A 156 1.39 25.53 -15.60
C ASN A 156 0.48 24.97 -16.68
N ILE A 157 -0.82 24.98 -16.42
CA ILE A 157 -1.81 24.38 -17.31
C ILE A 157 -2.53 25.47 -18.06
N VAL A 158 -2.47 25.44 -19.38
CA VAL A 158 -3.16 26.39 -20.25
C VAL A 158 -4.54 25.85 -20.58
N LEU A 159 -5.58 26.62 -20.22
CA LEU A 159 -7.00 26.24 -20.42
C LEU A 159 -7.82 27.45 -20.83
N PRO A 160 -8.96 27.26 -21.49
CA PRO A 160 -9.94 28.33 -21.69
C PRO A 160 -10.42 28.89 -20.34
N PRO A 161 -10.80 30.18 -20.26
CA PRO A 161 -11.47 30.71 -19.09
C PRO A 161 -12.72 29.93 -18.74
N GLY A 162 -12.92 29.63 -17.46
CA GLY A 162 -14.04 28.80 -17.02
C GLY A 162 -13.87 28.27 -15.60
N ASN A 163 -14.83 27.47 -15.17
CA ASN A 163 -14.78 26.81 -13.86
C ASN A 163 -14.28 25.38 -14.01
N TYR A 164 -13.45 24.98 -13.08
CA TYR A 164 -12.80 23.67 -13.08
C TYR A 164 -12.76 23.09 -11.68
N VAL A 165 -12.67 21.77 -11.57
CA VAL A 165 -12.37 21.07 -10.33
C VAL A 165 -10.95 20.53 -10.44
N VAL A 166 -10.07 20.99 -9.58
CA VAL A 166 -8.67 20.55 -9.52
C VAL A 166 -8.50 19.57 -8.40
N HIS A 167 -8.02 18.39 -8.74
CA HIS A 167 -7.62 17.34 -7.80
C HIS A 167 -6.11 17.18 -7.84
N VAL A 168 -5.49 17.14 -6.67
CA VAL A 168 -4.06 16.82 -6.52
C VAL A 168 -3.90 15.63 -5.59
N ALA A 169 -2.98 14.72 -5.94
CA ALA A 169 -2.66 13.55 -5.13
C ALA A 169 -1.16 13.39 -4.94
N LEU A 170 -0.79 12.93 -3.74
CA LEU A 170 0.56 12.55 -3.33
C LEU A 170 0.47 11.27 -2.50
N GLY A 171 0.77 10.11 -3.10
CA GLY A 171 0.55 8.82 -2.45
C GLY A 171 -0.92 8.62 -2.05
N LEU A 172 -1.17 8.41 -0.77
CA LEU A 172 -2.53 8.27 -0.22
C LEU A 172 -3.18 9.59 0.19
N VAL A 173 -2.49 10.71 0.00
CA VAL A 173 -3.02 12.04 0.36
C VAL A 173 -3.54 12.74 -0.88
N SER A 174 -4.72 13.29 -0.81
CA SER A 174 -5.28 14.08 -1.90
C SER A 174 -6.05 15.28 -1.39
N ALA A 175 -6.22 16.28 -2.27
CA ALA A 175 -7.08 17.42 -2.05
C ALA A 175 -7.81 17.79 -3.34
N VAL A 176 -9.02 18.31 -3.19
CA VAL A 176 -9.87 18.76 -4.29
C VAL A 176 -10.28 20.20 -4.02
N ARG A 177 -10.28 21.02 -5.07
CA ARG A 177 -10.72 22.41 -5.00
C ARG A 177 -11.35 22.85 -6.31
N ALA A 178 -12.49 23.54 -6.22
CA ALA A 178 -13.06 24.28 -7.35
C ALA A 178 -12.25 25.56 -7.60
N VAL A 179 -11.96 25.83 -8.86
CA VAL A 179 -11.15 26.96 -9.33
C VAL A 179 -11.86 27.63 -10.48
N SER A 180 -11.97 28.97 -10.46
CA SER A 180 -12.48 29.77 -11.56
C SER A 180 -11.30 30.45 -12.26
N LEU A 181 -10.95 29.96 -13.44
CA LEU A 181 -9.85 30.48 -14.25
C LEU A 181 -10.33 31.64 -15.11
N LYS A 182 -9.64 32.76 -15.01
CA LYS A 182 -9.82 33.94 -15.86
C LYS A 182 -8.86 33.87 -17.06
N ALA A 183 -8.94 34.87 -17.95
CA ALA A 183 -8.01 35.04 -19.08
C ALA A 183 -6.60 35.52 -18.66
N GLU A 184 -6.23 35.27 -17.43
CA GLU A 184 -4.97 35.68 -16.77
C GLU A 184 -4.28 34.47 -16.18
N THR A 185 -3.13 34.69 -15.54
CA THR A 185 -2.43 33.64 -14.77
C THR A 185 -3.01 33.58 -13.35
N ASP A 186 -3.74 32.50 -13.07
CA ASP A 186 -4.22 32.21 -11.72
C ASP A 186 -3.24 31.28 -10.98
N ARG A 187 -2.83 31.65 -9.77
CA ARG A 187 -1.96 30.86 -8.91
C ARG A 187 -2.76 30.23 -7.79
N VAL A 188 -2.80 28.91 -7.76
CA VAL A 188 -3.56 28.16 -6.75
C VAL A 188 -2.64 27.26 -5.94
N ALA A 189 -2.65 27.49 -4.62
CA ALA A 189 -1.90 26.68 -3.67
C ALA A 189 -2.81 25.69 -2.95
N PHE A 190 -2.35 24.43 -2.90
CA PHE A 190 -3.00 23.35 -2.17
C PHE A 190 -2.23 23.02 -0.90
N VAL A 191 -2.93 22.56 0.12
CA VAL A 191 -2.33 22.00 1.33
C VAL A 191 -2.62 20.49 1.34
N LEU A 192 -1.54 19.71 1.34
CA LEU A 192 -1.55 18.25 1.44
C LEU A 192 -0.81 17.84 2.72
N PRO A 193 -1.51 17.63 3.84
CA PRO A 193 -0.86 17.25 5.09
C PRO A 193 -0.36 15.80 5.02
N ALA A 194 0.70 15.60 4.25
CA ALA A 194 1.35 14.32 4.05
C ALA A 194 2.66 14.22 4.82
N GLY A 195 2.93 13.04 5.39
CA GLY A 195 4.21 12.67 5.96
C GLY A 195 4.73 11.36 5.39
N GLY A 196 6.03 11.16 5.49
CA GLY A 196 6.67 9.89 5.14
C GLY A 196 6.74 8.95 6.35
N LEU A 197 6.53 7.67 6.11
CA LEU A 197 6.74 6.59 7.08
C LEU A 197 7.71 5.59 6.48
N ARG A 198 8.78 5.29 7.19
CA ARG A 198 9.73 4.21 6.88
C ARG A 198 9.83 3.27 8.06
N ILE A 199 9.72 1.96 7.80
CA ILE A 199 9.68 0.94 8.85
C ILE A 199 10.83 -0.04 8.61
N GLU A 200 11.54 -0.39 9.68
CA GLU A 200 12.47 -1.52 9.68
C GLU A 200 12.20 -2.44 10.87
N GLY A 201 12.45 -3.74 10.69
CA GLY A 201 12.38 -4.73 11.76
C GLY A 201 13.75 -5.13 12.26
N ARG A 202 13.85 -5.39 13.56
CA ARG A 202 15.09 -5.86 14.21
C ARG A 202 14.81 -6.98 15.20
N VAL A 203 15.83 -7.82 15.39
CA VAL A 203 15.94 -8.73 16.53
C VAL A 203 17.24 -8.38 17.25
N GLY A 204 17.16 -7.91 18.48
CA GLY A 204 18.32 -7.32 19.16
C GLY A 204 18.93 -6.17 18.35
N SER A 205 20.21 -6.26 18.01
CA SER A 205 20.92 -5.30 17.16
C SER A 205 20.83 -5.60 15.65
N SER A 206 20.41 -6.81 15.27
CA SER A 206 20.42 -7.29 13.89
C SER A 206 19.16 -6.87 13.13
N LYS A 207 19.32 -6.38 11.89
CA LYS A 207 18.19 -6.12 11.01
C LYS A 207 17.60 -7.42 10.49
N ILE A 208 16.27 -7.50 10.48
CA ILE A 208 15.57 -8.60 9.84
C ILE A 208 15.56 -8.36 8.32
N PRO A 209 15.93 -9.37 7.51
CA PRO A 209 15.85 -9.27 6.06
C PRO A 209 14.44 -8.93 5.57
N PRO A 210 14.26 -8.05 4.55
CA PRO A 210 12.95 -7.62 4.08
C PRO A 210 12.01 -8.76 3.64
N ASN A 211 12.56 -9.86 3.15
CA ASN A 211 11.81 -11.04 2.71
C ASN A 211 11.34 -11.95 3.87
N GLN A 212 11.74 -11.67 5.10
CA GLN A 212 11.37 -12.44 6.30
C GLN A 212 10.42 -11.67 7.22
N ILE A 213 10.12 -10.42 6.90
CA ILE A 213 9.25 -9.57 7.71
C ILE A 213 8.20 -8.91 6.84
N SER A 214 6.99 -8.76 7.36
CA SER A 214 5.92 -8.02 6.71
C SER A 214 5.30 -7.03 7.69
N PHE A 215 4.84 -5.89 7.14
CA PHE A 215 4.18 -4.85 7.91
C PHE A 215 2.80 -4.58 7.31
N ALA A 216 1.77 -4.63 8.14
CA ALA A 216 0.45 -4.14 7.79
C ALA A 216 0.17 -2.85 8.57
N LEU A 217 -0.35 -1.83 7.88
CA LEU A 217 -0.62 -0.53 8.46
C LEU A 217 -2.13 -0.30 8.58
N TYR A 218 -2.56 0.16 9.73
CA TYR A 218 -3.94 0.46 10.06
C TYR A 218 -4.08 1.93 10.49
N LYS A 219 -5.23 2.54 10.22
CA LYS A 219 -5.54 3.90 10.67
C LYS A 219 -6.05 3.86 12.11
N GLY A 220 -5.63 4.85 12.92
CA GLY A 220 -5.99 4.97 14.33
C GLY A 220 -5.02 4.25 15.27
N SER A 221 -5.39 4.05 16.53
CA SER A 221 -4.61 3.34 17.54
C SER A 221 -5.07 1.87 17.66
N GLN A 222 -4.15 0.98 18.02
CA GLN A 222 -4.46 -0.42 18.32
C GLN A 222 -5.44 -0.58 19.50
N PHE A 223 -5.52 0.43 20.38
CA PHE A 223 -6.39 0.44 21.56
C PHE A 223 -7.80 0.99 21.27
N GLU A 224 -8.03 1.58 20.10
CA GLU A 224 -9.37 2.01 19.70
C GLU A 224 -10.21 0.78 19.37
N GLY A 225 -11.22 0.47 20.21
CA GLY A 225 -12.14 -0.63 19.98
C GLY A 225 -12.97 -0.44 18.72
N GLY A 226 -13.32 -1.52 18.05
CA GLY A 226 -14.16 -1.53 16.85
C GLY A 226 -14.12 -2.88 16.15
N ALA A 227 -15.08 -3.10 15.24
CA ALA A 227 -15.13 -4.27 14.38
C ALA A 227 -13.83 -4.45 13.61
N GLU A 228 -13.59 -5.66 13.14
CA GLU A 228 -12.44 -6.07 12.34
C GLU A 228 -12.06 -4.99 11.31
N ARG A 229 -10.93 -4.32 11.53
CA ARG A 229 -10.49 -3.21 10.68
C ARG A 229 -9.69 -3.76 9.51
N SER A 230 -10.07 -3.38 8.32
CA SER A 230 -9.24 -3.64 7.16
C SER A 230 -7.97 -2.77 7.21
N PRO A 231 -6.81 -3.34 6.88
CA PRO A 231 -5.58 -2.55 6.81
C PRO A 231 -5.67 -1.46 5.75
N LEU A 232 -5.18 -0.27 6.07
CA LEU A 232 -5.02 0.82 5.10
C LEU A 232 -4.01 0.42 4.01
N LEU A 233 -2.92 -0.22 4.41
CA LEU A 233 -1.94 -0.86 3.55
C LEU A 233 -1.69 -2.27 4.09
N PRO A 234 -2.10 -3.32 3.35
CA PRO A 234 -1.93 -4.71 3.81
C PRO A 234 -0.47 -5.16 3.79
N SER A 235 0.37 -4.51 2.99
CA SER A 235 1.80 -4.78 2.93
C SER A 235 2.57 -3.49 2.66
N VAL A 236 3.39 -3.09 3.62
CA VAL A 236 4.36 -2.00 3.46
C VAL A 236 5.74 -2.64 3.34
N PRO A 237 6.46 -2.44 2.24
CA PRO A 237 7.82 -2.97 2.10
C PRO A 237 8.73 -2.39 3.18
N ALA A 238 9.59 -3.25 3.74
CA ALA A 238 10.61 -2.80 4.68
C ALA A 238 11.56 -1.79 4.00
N THR A 239 11.90 -0.73 4.71
CA THR A 239 12.82 0.34 4.25
C THR A 239 12.28 1.31 3.19
N ASP A 240 11.18 1.02 2.54
CA ASP A 240 10.54 1.95 1.61
C ASP A 240 9.79 3.06 2.36
N VAL A 241 9.63 4.21 1.70
CA VAL A 241 8.88 5.34 2.28
C VAL A 241 7.44 5.31 1.80
N ALA A 242 6.52 5.06 2.71
CA ALA A 242 5.09 5.22 2.47
C ALA A 242 4.66 6.67 2.75
N LEU A 243 4.02 7.31 1.78
CA LEU A 243 3.44 8.65 1.94
C LEU A 243 2.01 8.55 2.44
N LEU A 244 1.75 9.08 3.62
CA LEU A 244 0.51 8.95 4.38
C LEU A 244 -0.05 10.30 4.78
N PRO A 245 -1.38 10.44 4.93
CA PRO A 245 -1.96 11.58 5.63
C PRO A 245 -1.37 11.73 7.03
N GLU A 246 -1.27 12.98 7.50
CA GLU A 246 -0.96 13.23 8.90
C GLU A 246 -2.00 12.55 9.81
N GLY A 247 -1.54 11.86 10.86
CA GLY A 247 -2.44 11.17 11.77
C GLY A 247 -1.79 10.10 12.62
N THR A 248 -2.62 9.41 13.37
CA THR A 248 -2.23 8.25 14.18
C THR A 248 -2.54 6.98 13.41
N TYR A 249 -1.60 6.06 13.46
CA TYR A 249 -1.66 4.75 12.83
C TYR A 249 -1.13 3.70 13.79
N TYR A 250 -1.43 2.43 13.52
CA TYR A 250 -0.70 1.35 14.15
C TYR A 250 -0.21 0.34 13.12
N ILE A 251 0.93 -0.25 13.43
CA ILE A 251 1.62 -1.24 12.61
C ILE A 251 1.40 -2.61 13.25
N ILE A 252 1.07 -3.60 12.44
CA ILE A 252 1.23 -5.02 12.78
C ILE A 252 2.43 -5.52 12.00
N SER A 253 3.48 -5.92 12.71
CA SER A 253 4.70 -6.48 12.15
C SER A 253 4.72 -7.98 12.40
N ASN A 254 4.88 -8.78 11.35
CA ASN A 254 5.02 -10.23 11.43
C ASN A 254 6.42 -10.61 10.97
N TYR A 255 7.19 -11.25 11.86
CA TYR A 255 8.49 -11.84 11.52
C TYR A 255 8.33 -13.34 11.34
N GLY A 256 8.55 -13.82 10.13
CA GLY A 256 8.19 -15.18 9.74
C GLY A 256 6.66 -15.37 9.64
N ASP A 257 6.23 -16.61 9.75
CA ASP A 257 4.85 -17.04 9.55
C ASP A 257 4.26 -17.81 10.75
N ALA A 258 4.89 -17.69 11.92
CA ALA A 258 4.42 -18.32 13.14
C ALA A 258 3.87 -17.26 14.13
N ASN A 259 4.48 -17.08 15.29
CA ASN A 259 3.93 -16.26 16.36
C ASN A 259 4.72 -14.98 16.71
N SER A 260 5.74 -14.64 15.94
CA SER A 260 6.49 -13.41 16.20
C SER A 260 5.77 -12.20 15.60
N VAL A 261 4.82 -11.66 16.37
CA VAL A 261 3.97 -10.53 15.98
C VAL A 261 4.17 -9.38 16.96
N VAL A 262 4.43 -8.18 16.42
CA VAL A 262 4.55 -6.95 17.21
C VAL A 262 3.54 -5.93 16.71
N ARG A 263 2.87 -5.25 17.63
CA ARG A 263 1.98 -4.13 17.37
C ARG A 263 2.54 -2.86 17.96
N SER A 264 2.52 -1.78 17.20
CA SER A 264 3.06 -0.49 17.64
C SER A 264 2.26 0.66 17.09
N ASP A 265 1.85 1.59 17.96
CA ASP A 265 1.23 2.85 17.54
C ASP A 265 2.31 3.83 17.08
N ILE A 266 1.99 4.57 16.02
CA ILE A 266 2.86 5.57 15.43
C ILE A 266 2.09 6.85 15.12
N ARG A 267 2.78 7.97 15.08
CA ARG A 267 2.23 9.24 14.63
C ARG A 267 3.01 9.77 13.43
N VAL A 268 2.31 9.95 12.33
CA VAL A 268 2.84 10.58 11.12
C VAL A 268 2.55 12.07 11.17
N GLN A 269 3.57 12.90 10.93
CA GLN A 269 3.46 14.36 10.92
C GLN A 269 3.69 14.89 9.51
N ALA A 270 2.90 15.91 9.14
CA ALA A 270 3.03 16.55 7.83
C ALA A 270 4.44 17.11 7.60
N GLY A 271 4.98 16.90 6.41
CA GLY A 271 6.30 17.37 5.98
C GLY A 271 7.49 16.68 6.64
N LYS A 272 7.28 15.64 7.44
CA LYS A 272 8.35 14.90 8.13
C LYS A 272 8.43 13.45 7.69
N LEU A 273 9.62 12.89 7.74
CA LEU A 273 9.85 11.46 7.66
C LEU A 273 9.84 10.89 9.09
N THR A 274 8.98 9.92 9.33
CA THR A 274 8.92 9.15 10.57
C THR A 274 9.63 7.82 10.35
N ASP A 275 10.78 7.63 10.97
CA ASP A 275 11.51 6.37 10.97
C ASP A 275 11.09 5.53 12.18
N VAL A 276 10.65 4.31 11.91
CA VAL A 276 10.16 3.38 12.93
C VAL A 276 10.98 2.11 12.91
N THR A 277 11.54 1.75 14.06
CA THR A 277 12.18 0.45 14.27
C THR A 277 11.27 -0.43 15.12
N VAL A 278 10.83 -1.55 14.55
CA VAL A 278 10.04 -2.56 15.26
C VAL A 278 10.98 -3.64 15.75
N SER A 279 11.04 -3.80 17.07
CA SER A 279 11.91 -4.81 17.70
C SER A 279 11.13 -6.07 18.02
N HIS A 280 11.49 -7.17 17.38
CA HIS A 280 10.97 -8.50 17.65
C HIS A 280 11.84 -9.20 18.70
N ARG A 281 11.18 -9.90 19.61
CA ARG A 281 11.83 -10.82 20.55
C ARG A 281 11.61 -12.23 20.03
N ALA A 282 12.51 -12.71 19.19
CA ALA A 282 12.34 -13.96 18.46
C ALA A 282 13.69 -14.55 18.05
N ALA A 283 13.67 -15.78 17.59
CA ALA A 283 14.80 -16.45 16.97
C ALA A 283 14.33 -17.41 15.86
N VAL A 284 15.24 -17.75 14.96
CA VAL A 284 15.01 -18.77 13.93
C VAL A 284 15.45 -20.13 14.50
N ILE A 285 14.50 -21.05 14.57
CA ILE A 285 14.74 -22.41 15.05
C ILE A 285 14.67 -23.38 13.89
N THR A 286 15.71 -24.18 13.72
CA THR A 286 15.73 -25.31 12.78
C THR A 286 15.40 -26.59 13.55
N LEU A 287 14.39 -27.32 13.11
CA LEU A 287 14.01 -28.59 13.72
C LEU A 287 14.64 -29.75 12.96
N LYS A 288 15.01 -30.81 13.66
CA LYS A 288 15.65 -31.98 13.07
C LYS A 288 15.33 -33.22 13.91
N LEU A 289 14.79 -34.27 13.27
CA LEU A 289 14.58 -35.57 13.89
C LEU A 289 15.76 -36.47 13.51
N VAL A 290 16.42 -37.07 14.49
CA VAL A 290 17.59 -37.91 14.28
C VAL A 290 17.47 -39.24 15.05
N SER A 291 18.06 -40.32 14.50
CA SER A 291 18.12 -41.59 15.19
C SER A 291 19.03 -41.54 16.40
N ASP A 292 20.17 -40.88 16.27
CA ASP A 292 21.14 -40.66 17.32
C ASP A 292 21.60 -39.19 17.33
N ARG A 293 22.09 -38.71 18.49
CA ARG A 293 22.57 -37.34 18.64
C ARG A 293 23.63 -36.98 17.60
N GLY A 294 23.44 -35.89 16.88
CA GLY A 294 24.33 -35.46 15.80
C GLY A 294 24.18 -36.26 14.51
N GLY A 295 23.23 -37.19 14.42
CA GLY A 295 22.96 -37.99 13.24
C GLY A 295 22.32 -37.20 12.09
N GLU A 296 22.10 -37.87 10.96
CA GLU A 296 21.39 -37.33 9.83
C GLU A 296 19.90 -37.13 10.14
N ALA A 297 19.31 -36.09 9.57
CA ALA A 297 17.90 -35.80 9.76
C ALA A 297 17.03 -36.76 8.96
N LEU A 298 16.01 -37.30 9.60
CA LEU A 298 15.04 -38.19 8.97
C LEU A 298 14.10 -37.38 8.06
N ALA A 299 14.05 -37.82 6.79
CA ALA A 299 13.16 -37.23 5.80
C ALA A 299 11.68 -37.51 6.13
N ASN A 300 10.76 -36.83 5.44
CA ASN A 300 9.31 -37.02 5.57
C ASN A 300 8.77 -36.93 7.01
N THR A 301 9.41 -36.13 7.83
CA THR A 301 8.97 -35.87 9.20
C THR A 301 7.92 -34.75 9.20
N ALA A 302 6.76 -35.03 9.79
CA ALA A 302 5.74 -34.00 10.05
C ALA A 302 6.01 -33.42 11.44
N TRP A 303 5.99 -32.08 11.50
CA TRP A 303 6.31 -31.31 12.70
C TRP A 303 5.13 -30.51 13.19
N SER A 304 4.97 -30.47 14.52
CA SER A 304 4.10 -29.52 15.19
C SER A 304 4.89 -28.86 16.32
N VAL A 305 4.94 -27.55 16.32
CA VAL A 305 5.48 -26.75 17.42
C VAL A 305 4.31 -26.26 18.25
N ILE A 306 4.32 -26.58 19.55
CA ILE A 306 3.25 -26.20 20.45
C ILE A 306 3.77 -25.40 21.65
N THR A 307 2.90 -24.59 22.26
CA THR A 307 3.16 -23.96 23.56
C THR A 307 3.11 -25.00 24.69
N PRO A 308 3.60 -24.69 25.89
CA PRO A 308 3.39 -25.55 27.06
C PRO A 308 1.92 -25.81 27.38
N GLY A 309 1.03 -24.87 27.01
CA GLY A 309 -0.42 -25.00 27.15
C GLY A 309 -1.09 -25.91 26.13
N GLY A 310 -0.37 -26.35 25.10
CA GLY A 310 -0.88 -27.25 24.05
C GLY A 310 -1.35 -26.56 22.79
N ASP A 311 -1.25 -25.22 22.70
CA ASP A 311 -1.64 -24.48 21.48
C ASP A 311 -0.63 -24.72 20.36
N VAL A 312 -1.13 -25.09 19.19
CA VAL A 312 -0.29 -25.30 18.01
C VAL A 312 0.11 -23.94 17.42
N ILE A 313 1.40 -23.69 17.38
CA ILE A 313 1.98 -22.44 16.85
C ILE A 313 2.33 -22.59 15.37
N LYS A 314 2.91 -23.73 14.98
CA LYS A 314 3.33 -23.98 13.61
C LYS A 314 3.35 -25.46 13.29
N GLU A 315 2.88 -25.78 12.10
CA GLU A 315 3.03 -27.10 11.50
C GLU A 315 3.89 -27.00 10.23
N SER A 316 4.70 -28.01 9.98
CA SER A 316 5.57 -28.09 8.79
C SER A 316 5.91 -29.53 8.48
N ILE A 317 6.42 -29.78 7.27
CA ILE A 317 6.90 -31.11 6.84
C ILE A 317 8.29 -30.93 6.24
N GLY A 318 9.20 -31.80 6.60
CA GLY A 318 10.55 -31.83 6.07
C GLY A 318 11.60 -32.29 7.05
N ALA A 319 12.82 -32.47 6.57
CA ALA A 319 13.96 -32.89 7.38
C ALA A 319 14.51 -31.74 8.26
N PHE A 320 14.49 -30.51 7.74
CA PHE A 320 15.06 -29.30 8.37
C PHE A 320 14.13 -28.10 8.28
N PRO A 321 12.87 -28.17 8.78
CA PRO A 321 12.02 -26.98 8.75
C PRO A 321 12.60 -25.89 9.65
N ARG A 322 12.56 -24.64 9.11
CA ARG A 322 12.97 -23.43 9.83
C ARG A 322 11.73 -22.66 10.22
N VAL A 323 11.63 -22.32 11.49
CA VAL A 323 10.48 -21.62 12.06
C VAL A 323 10.97 -20.42 12.85
N VAL A 324 10.37 -19.26 12.65
CA VAL A 324 10.59 -18.08 13.48
C VAL A 324 9.65 -18.15 14.66
N LEU A 325 10.19 -18.22 15.87
CA LEU A 325 9.40 -18.29 17.10
C LEU A 325 9.70 -17.09 17.98
N SER A 326 8.69 -16.58 18.66
CA SER A 326 8.87 -15.62 19.75
C SER A 326 9.67 -16.25 20.87
N GLU A 327 10.38 -15.42 21.66
CA GLU A 327 11.04 -15.85 22.88
C GLU A 327 10.03 -16.54 23.81
N GLY A 328 10.41 -17.70 24.34
CA GLY A 328 9.55 -18.49 25.23
C GLY A 328 9.84 -19.99 25.20
N GLU A 329 9.02 -20.74 25.92
CA GLU A 329 9.09 -22.20 26.02
C GLU A 329 8.16 -22.83 24.98
N TYR A 330 8.64 -23.92 24.39
CA TYR A 330 7.92 -24.67 23.35
C TYR A 330 8.19 -26.16 23.46
N ARG A 331 7.38 -26.95 22.77
CA ARG A 331 7.61 -28.38 22.55
C ARG A 331 7.54 -28.67 21.06
N ALA A 332 8.59 -29.29 20.54
CA ALA A 332 8.60 -29.81 19.18
C ALA A 332 8.06 -31.25 19.21
N ILE A 333 7.08 -31.52 18.37
CA ILE A 333 6.49 -32.83 18.14
C ILE A 333 6.86 -33.25 16.72
N ALA A 334 7.55 -34.37 16.59
CA ALA A 334 7.92 -34.96 15.32
C ALA A 334 7.16 -36.25 15.08
N LYS A 335 6.48 -36.39 13.97
CA LYS A 335 5.83 -37.62 13.54
C LYS A 335 6.53 -38.16 12.32
N ASN A 336 7.06 -39.37 12.41
CA ASN A 336 7.76 -40.05 11.34
C ASN A 336 7.38 -41.52 11.36
N GLU A 337 7.04 -42.10 10.20
CA GLU A 337 6.65 -43.53 10.04
C GLU A 337 5.60 -43.98 11.08
N GLY A 338 4.65 -43.13 11.40
CA GLY A 338 3.58 -43.42 12.37
C GLY A 338 3.97 -43.33 13.84
N LYS A 339 5.24 -43.12 14.17
CA LYS A 339 5.73 -42.88 15.51
C LYS A 339 5.78 -41.40 15.82
N VAL A 340 5.59 -41.05 17.12
CA VAL A 340 5.60 -39.67 17.59
C VAL A 340 6.72 -39.51 18.60
N PHE A 341 7.51 -38.47 18.41
CA PHE A 341 8.63 -38.09 19.28
C PHE A 341 8.48 -36.66 19.71
N GLU A 342 8.88 -36.30 20.91
CA GLU A 342 8.74 -34.93 21.37
C GLU A 342 9.99 -34.46 22.14
N ARG A 343 10.21 -33.15 22.10
CA ARG A 343 11.27 -32.50 22.89
C ARG A 343 10.85 -31.11 23.30
N PRO A 344 10.92 -30.78 24.61
CA PRO A 344 10.79 -29.40 25.03
C PRO A 344 12.07 -28.62 24.72
N PHE A 345 11.91 -27.33 24.39
CA PHE A 345 13.03 -26.42 24.15
C PHE A 345 12.63 -24.97 24.48
N ASN A 346 13.63 -24.12 24.65
CA ASN A 346 13.46 -22.72 24.96
C ASN A 346 14.04 -21.86 23.82
N VAL A 347 13.31 -20.84 23.43
CA VAL A 347 13.71 -19.83 22.42
C VAL A 347 14.22 -18.61 23.17
N VAL A 348 15.44 -18.21 22.87
CA VAL A 348 16.08 -17.02 23.44
C VAL A 348 16.18 -15.95 22.35
N ASN A 349 15.81 -14.72 22.70
CA ASN A 349 15.81 -13.61 21.77
C ASN A 349 17.16 -13.43 21.06
N GLY A 350 17.13 -13.45 19.72
CA GLY A 350 18.30 -13.22 18.86
C GLY A 350 19.30 -14.35 18.82
N VAL A 351 18.99 -15.50 19.43
CA VAL A 351 19.85 -16.69 19.42
C VAL A 351 19.21 -17.76 18.53
N ASP A 352 19.59 -17.76 17.26
CA ASP A 352 19.17 -18.80 16.33
C ASP A 352 19.76 -20.15 16.74
N GLY A 353 19.00 -21.23 16.57
CA GLY A 353 19.39 -22.55 17.05
C GLY A 353 18.82 -23.72 16.28
N GLU A 354 19.35 -24.90 16.59
CA GLU A 354 18.88 -26.18 16.11
C GLU A 354 18.31 -27.00 17.27
N VAL A 355 17.15 -27.59 17.06
CA VAL A 355 16.50 -28.48 18.01
C VAL A 355 16.48 -29.89 17.43
N GLU A 356 17.30 -30.74 17.98
CA GLU A 356 17.32 -32.17 17.65
C GLU A 356 16.29 -32.92 18.49
N VAL A 357 15.37 -33.60 17.87
CA VAL A 357 14.47 -34.58 18.46
C VAL A 357 15.04 -35.97 18.19
N ILE A 358 15.15 -36.81 19.22
CA ILE A 358 15.73 -38.15 19.07
C ILE A 358 14.61 -39.17 18.91
N ALA A 359 14.71 -40.00 17.88
CA ALA A 359 13.73 -41.03 17.50
C ALA A 359 13.92 -42.30 18.38
N ARG A 360 13.63 -42.18 19.71
CA ARG A 360 13.72 -43.31 20.65
C ARG A 360 12.43 -43.52 21.39
#